data_59956197e91af7a6660bf37facb522b0
#
_entry.id   59956197e91af7a6660bf37facb522b0
#
_cell.length_a   1.000
_cell.length_b   1.000
_cell.length_c   1.000
_cell.angle_alpha   90.00
_cell.angle_beta   90.00
_cell.angle_gamma   90.00
#
_symmetry.space_group_name_H-M   'P 1'
#
loop_
_entity.id
_entity.type
_entity.pdbx_description
1 polymer ?
#
loop_
_entity_poly.entity_id
_entity_poly.type
_entity_poly.pdbx_seq_one_letter_code
_entity_poly.pdbx_strand_id
1 'polypeptide(L)'
;HGNVTAGNAAGLNDGATACVLASAEAAAELGLPVRMQLVSYAFVGVEPEVMGIGPIPAAEKALRQAGLSIEDIGLFELNEAFAVQVIAFLDHYGIADDDERVNPWGGAIAVGHPLASSGVRLMTQLAHHFEENPQVRYGLVAMCIGIGMGGCVIWENPHHADYGKEN
;
A
#
# COMPACT_ATOMS: atom_id res chain seq x y z
N HIS A 1 -15.02 14.63 -22.39
CA HIS A 1 -14.21 13.47 -22.72
C HIS A 1 -13.40 13.08 -21.50
N GLY A 2 -13.42 11.80 -21.12
CA GLY A 2 -12.63 11.31 -19.98
C GLY A 2 -11.15 11.11 -20.35
N ASN A 3 -10.27 11.08 -19.32
CA ASN A 3 -8.83 10.91 -19.48
C ASN A 3 -8.38 9.45 -19.31
N VAL A 4 -9.26 8.54 -18.88
CA VAL A 4 -8.92 7.12 -18.69
C VAL A 4 -8.95 6.39 -20.02
N THR A 5 -7.88 5.68 -20.33
CA THR A 5 -7.69 4.89 -21.56
C THR A 5 -7.09 3.53 -21.22
N ALA A 6 -7.05 2.61 -22.17
CA ALA A 6 -6.35 1.33 -21.99
C ALA A 6 -4.84 1.47 -21.76
N GLY A 7 -4.25 2.61 -22.12
CA GLY A 7 -2.82 2.87 -21.92
C GLY A 7 -2.45 3.44 -20.54
N ASN A 8 -3.46 3.87 -19.75
CA ASN A 8 -3.24 4.43 -18.41
C ASN A 8 -4.17 3.83 -17.34
N ALA A 9 -4.59 2.61 -17.58
CA ALA A 9 -5.39 1.78 -16.67
C ALA A 9 -4.77 0.39 -16.59
N ALA A 10 -4.92 -0.27 -15.44
CA ALA A 10 -4.46 -1.63 -15.26
C ALA A 10 -5.26 -2.62 -16.14
N GLY A 11 -4.56 -3.59 -16.72
CA GLY A 11 -5.19 -4.71 -17.41
C GLY A 11 -5.82 -5.70 -16.41
N LEU A 12 -6.96 -6.29 -16.77
CA LEU A 12 -7.51 -7.44 -16.06
C LEU A 12 -6.71 -8.68 -16.43
N ASN A 13 -6.33 -9.47 -15.45
CA ASN A 13 -5.56 -10.69 -15.65
C ASN A 13 -5.74 -11.67 -14.50
N ASP A 14 -5.30 -12.89 -14.71
CA ASP A 14 -5.28 -13.92 -13.67
C ASP A 14 -4.08 -13.72 -12.74
N GLY A 15 -4.24 -14.10 -11.49
CA GLY A 15 -3.18 -14.05 -10.51
C GLY A 15 -3.59 -14.70 -9.19
N ALA A 16 -2.63 -15.22 -8.46
CA ALA A 16 -2.82 -15.79 -7.14
C ALA A 16 -1.67 -15.37 -6.21
N THR A 17 -2.03 -15.00 -5.00
CA THR A 17 -1.08 -14.63 -3.95
C THR A 17 -1.51 -15.26 -2.63
N ALA A 18 -0.55 -15.52 -1.76
CA ALA A 18 -0.81 -16.03 -0.42
C ALA A 18 0.18 -15.41 0.58
N CYS A 19 -0.28 -15.18 1.80
CA CYS A 19 0.56 -14.78 2.92
C CYS A 19 0.14 -15.54 4.17
N VAL A 20 1.06 -15.65 5.13
CA VAL A 20 0.80 -16.17 6.46
C VAL A 20 0.73 -14.99 7.42
N LEU A 21 -0.37 -14.88 8.16
CA LEU A 21 -0.51 -13.96 9.28
C LEU A 21 -0.41 -14.75 10.57
N ALA A 22 0.39 -14.26 11.51
CA ALA A 22 0.58 -14.87 12.81
C ALA A 22 0.62 -13.80 13.91
N SER A 23 0.24 -14.16 15.14
CA SER A 23 0.58 -13.33 16.29
C SER A 23 2.09 -13.36 16.54
N ALA A 24 2.61 -12.38 17.29
CA ALA A 24 4.03 -12.34 17.65
C ALA A 24 4.46 -13.61 18.40
N GLU A 25 3.59 -14.09 19.31
CA GLU A 25 3.82 -15.31 20.08
C GLU A 25 3.90 -16.54 19.17
N ALA A 26 2.93 -16.71 18.27
CA ALA A 26 2.91 -17.83 17.34
C ALA A 26 4.09 -17.80 16.37
N ALA A 27 4.48 -16.62 15.90
CA ALA A 27 5.66 -16.47 15.04
C ALA A 27 6.94 -16.90 15.78
N ALA A 28 7.08 -16.51 17.05
CA ALA A 28 8.23 -16.90 17.88
C ALA A 28 8.24 -18.41 18.19
N GLU A 29 7.09 -18.98 18.59
CA GLU A 29 6.96 -20.41 18.89
C GLU A 29 7.29 -21.31 17.68
N LEU A 30 6.85 -20.89 16.49
CA LEU A 30 7.03 -21.63 15.25
C LEU A 30 8.32 -21.29 14.51
N GLY A 31 9.12 -20.33 15.01
CA GLY A 31 10.35 -19.87 14.36
C GLY A 31 10.11 -19.26 12.98
N LEU A 32 8.97 -18.59 12.77
CA LEU A 32 8.62 -17.98 11.49
C LEU A 32 9.39 -16.67 11.29
N PRO A 33 9.93 -16.42 10.10
CA PRO A 33 10.56 -15.14 9.80
C PRO A 33 9.48 -14.04 9.71
N VAL A 34 9.60 -13.01 10.54
CA VAL A 34 8.75 -11.84 10.47
C VAL A 34 9.23 -10.97 9.31
N ARG A 35 8.39 -10.80 8.29
CA ARG A 35 8.70 -10.00 7.10
C ARG A 35 8.22 -8.56 7.22
N MET A 36 7.11 -8.35 7.93
CA MET A 36 6.51 -7.05 8.22
C MET A 36 5.66 -7.16 9.49
N GLN A 37 5.55 -6.06 10.22
CA GLN A 37 4.62 -5.94 11.34
C GLN A 37 3.49 -4.99 10.99
N LEU A 38 2.25 -5.43 11.21
CA LEU A 38 1.07 -4.58 11.04
C LEU A 38 1.05 -3.47 12.09
N VAL A 39 1.02 -2.22 11.64
CA VAL A 39 0.91 -1.04 12.50
C VAL A 39 -0.54 -0.59 12.61
N SER A 40 -1.17 -0.34 11.47
CA SER A 40 -2.55 0.08 11.42
C SER A 40 -3.18 -0.25 10.07
N TYR A 41 -4.50 -0.18 10.02
CA TYR A 41 -5.24 -0.29 8.75
C TYR A 41 -6.55 0.49 8.83
N ALA A 42 -7.06 0.87 7.68
CA ALA A 42 -8.37 1.48 7.58
C ALA A 42 -9.06 1.13 6.26
N PHE A 43 -10.38 0.97 6.35
CA PHE A 43 -11.27 0.94 5.21
C PHE A 43 -12.28 2.06 5.36
N VAL A 44 -12.59 2.74 4.26
CA VAL A 44 -13.52 3.88 4.23
C VAL A 44 -14.42 3.80 3.01
N GLY A 45 -15.61 4.39 3.12
CA GLY A 45 -16.52 4.61 2.00
C GLY A 45 -16.31 6.00 1.41
N VAL A 46 -16.47 6.10 0.10
CA VAL A 46 -16.55 7.35 -0.66
C VAL A 46 -17.71 7.23 -1.66
N GLU A 47 -18.13 8.34 -2.27
CA GLU A 47 -19.14 8.27 -3.31
C GLU A 47 -18.68 7.37 -4.48
N PRO A 48 -19.54 6.46 -4.98
CA PRO A 48 -19.16 5.51 -6.02
C PRO A 48 -18.57 6.13 -7.28
N GLU A 49 -19.04 7.31 -7.66
CA GLU A 49 -18.62 8.06 -8.84
C GLU A 49 -17.16 8.51 -8.76
N VAL A 50 -16.62 8.61 -7.56
CA VAL A 50 -15.24 9.01 -7.29
C VAL A 50 -14.45 7.95 -6.53
N MET A 51 -14.78 6.68 -6.74
CA MET A 51 -14.17 5.54 -6.02
C MET A 51 -12.64 5.56 -6.03
N GLY A 52 -12.03 6.12 -7.07
CA GLY A 52 -10.58 6.19 -7.22
C GLY A 52 -9.87 6.99 -6.12
N ILE A 53 -10.54 7.96 -5.47
CA ILE A 53 -9.97 8.72 -4.36
C ILE A 53 -10.05 8.00 -3.00
N GLY A 54 -10.72 6.85 -2.92
CA GLY A 54 -10.87 6.07 -1.69
C GLY A 54 -9.59 5.82 -0.89
N PRO A 55 -8.42 5.56 -1.52
CA PRO A 55 -7.14 5.45 -0.84
C PRO A 55 -6.76 6.66 0.03
N ILE A 56 -7.15 7.88 -0.37
CA ILE A 56 -6.81 9.11 0.35
C ILE A 56 -7.39 9.10 1.77
N PRO A 57 -8.72 9.11 1.97
CA PRO A 57 -9.29 9.09 3.33
C PRO A 57 -8.99 7.80 4.08
N ALA A 58 -8.68 6.68 3.39
CA ALA A 58 -8.23 5.46 4.04
C ALA A 58 -6.82 5.65 4.64
N ALA A 59 -5.89 6.26 3.90
CA ALA A 59 -4.56 6.57 4.39
C ALA A 59 -4.58 7.59 5.54
N GLU A 60 -5.35 8.68 5.41
CA GLU A 60 -5.53 9.64 6.51
C GLU A 60 -5.99 8.97 7.81
N LYS A 61 -6.95 8.05 7.70
CA LYS A 61 -7.48 7.32 8.86
C LYS A 61 -6.45 6.36 9.44
N ALA A 62 -5.72 5.61 8.60
CA ALA A 62 -4.70 4.67 9.03
C ALA A 62 -3.51 5.39 9.70
N LEU A 63 -3.03 6.48 9.09
CA LEU A 63 -1.96 7.33 9.64
C LEU A 63 -2.36 7.89 11.01
N ARG A 64 -3.54 8.47 11.12
CA ARG A 64 -4.04 8.99 12.40
C ARG A 64 -4.13 7.91 13.49
N GLN A 65 -4.56 6.69 13.15
CA GLN A 65 -4.63 5.57 14.09
C GLN A 65 -3.25 5.12 14.56
N ALA A 66 -2.24 5.23 13.69
CA ALA A 66 -0.85 4.91 14.00
C ALA A 66 -0.11 6.03 14.74
N GLY A 67 -0.68 7.25 14.81
CA GLY A 67 0.04 8.43 15.30
C GLY A 67 1.16 8.89 14.36
N LEU A 68 1.05 8.56 13.07
CA LEU A 68 2.03 8.88 12.03
C LEU A 68 1.50 9.97 11.10
N SER A 69 2.44 10.61 10.42
CA SER A 69 2.21 11.51 9.29
C SER A 69 2.64 10.87 7.97
N ILE A 70 2.32 11.50 6.84
CA ILE A 70 2.71 10.98 5.53
C ILE A 70 4.24 11.03 5.31
N GLU A 71 4.92 11.94 5.99
CA GLU A 71 6.36 12.15 5.96
C GLU A 71 7.13 10.99 6.63
N ASP A 72 6.48 10.25 7.54
CA ASP A 72 7.06 9.08 8.20
C ASP A 72 7.10 7.86 7.27
N ILE A 73 6.38 7.91 6.15
CA ILE A 73 6.29 6.80 5.19
C ILE A 73 7.45 6.88 4.19
N GLY A 74 8.30 5.87 4.24
CA GLY A 74 9.46 5.78 3.36
C GLY A 74 9.24 4.97 2.08
N LEU A 75 8.14 4.21 1.98
CA LEU A 75 7.78 3.43 0.79
C LEU A 75 6.26 3.37 0.62
N PHE A 76 5.81 3.54 -0.63
CA PHE A 76 4.41 3.51 -1.01
C PHE A 76 4.17 2.43 -2.08
N GLU A 77 3.28 1.51 -1.80
CA GLU A 77 2.75 0.54 -2.77
C GLU A 77 1.29 0.89 -3.04
N LEU A 78 1.06 1.71 -4.04
CA LEU A 78 -0.26 2.18 -4.46
C LEU A 78 -0.76 1.33 -5.62
N ASN A 79 -1.96 0.76 -5.49
CA ASN A 79 -2.53 0.02 -6.60
C ASN A 79 -2.95 0.96 -7.73
N GLU A 80 -2.38 0.76 -8.91
CA GLU A 80 -2.62 1.59 -10.10
C GLU A 80 -3.79 1.04 -10.93
N ALA A 81 -5.00 1.03 -10.37
CA ALA A 81 -6.17 0.69 -11.19
C ALA A 81 -6.31 1.67 -12.37
N PHE A 82 -6.03 2.95 -12.12
CA PHE A 82 -6.01 4.04 -13.10
C PHE A 82 -4.91 5.03 -12.71
N ALA A 83 -4.14 5.54 -13.69
CA ALA A 83 -3.08 6.52 -13.42
C ALA A 83 -3.61 7.78 -12.71
N VAL A 84 -4.77 8.29 -13.14
CA VAL A 84 -5.40 9.49 -12.54
C VAL A 84 -5.69 9.34 -11.05
N GLN A 85 -5.94 8.13 -10.59
CA GLN A 85 -6.19 7.83 -9.18
C GLN A 85 -4.91 7.96 -8.35
N VAL A 86 -3.77 7.45 -8.86
CA VAL A 86 -2.47 7.58 -8.19
C VAL A 86 -2.04 9.04 -8.15
N ILE A 87 -2.16 9.76 -9.29
CA ILE A 87 -1.89 11.20 -9.36
C ILE A 87 -2.71 11.96 -8.31
N ALA A 88 -4.01 11.66 -8.18
CA ALA A 88 -4.85 12.33 -7.18
C ALA A 88 -4.39 12.06 -5.73
N PHE A 89 -3.86 10.86 -5.44
CA PHE A 89 -3.27 10.55 -4.14
C PHE A 89 -1.98 11.36 -3.92
N LEU A 90 -1.09 11.39 -4.92
CA LEU A 90 0.17 12.14 -4.85
C LEU A 90 -0.06 13.63 -4.67
N ASP A 91 -0.94 14.22 -5.47
CA ASP A 91 -1.34 15.64 -5.39
C ASP A 91 -1.88 15.99 -3.99
N HIS A 92 -2.73 15.13 -3.43
CA HIS A 92 -3.33 15.36 -2.11
C HIS A 92 -2.28 15.45 -0.99
N TYR A 93 -1.24 14.61 -1.07
CA TYR A 93 -0.16 14.58 -0.07
C TYR A 93 1.05 15.43 -0.43
N GLY A 94 1.05 16.11 -1.58
CA GLY A 94 2.19 16.90 -2.05
C GLY A 94 3.42 16.07 -2.39
N ILE A 95 3.21 14.82 -2.80
CA ILE A 95 4.26 13.89 -3.24
C ILE A 95 4.51 14.13 -4.74
N ALA A 96 5.76 14.22 -5.16
CA ALA A 96 6.11 14.42 -6.56
C ALA A 96 5.73 13.20 -7.42
N ASP A 97 5.35 13.41 -8.68
CA ASP A 97 4.94 12.34 -9.61
C ASP A 97 6.07 11.34 -9.91
N ASP A 98 7.31 11.77 -9.76
CA ASP A 98 8.54 10.99 -9.97
C ASP A 98 9.24 10.60 -8.66
N ASP A 99 8.53 10.62 -7.53
CA ASP A 99 9.06 10.21 -6.23
C ASP A 99 9.42 8.72 -6.23
N GLU A 100 10.71 8.42 -6.09
CA GLU A 100 11.24 7.05 -6.15
C GLU A 100 10.71 6.12 -5.04
N ARG A 101 10.06 6.67 -4.02
CA ARG A 101 9.41 5.88 -2.96
C ARG A 101 8.08 5.26 -3.40
N VAL A 102 7.51 5.71 -4.53
CA VAL A 102 6.18 5.28 -5.00
C VAL A 102 6.33 4.18 -6.04
N ASN A 103 5.79 3.00 -5.74
CA ASN A 103 5.81 1.83 -6.63
C ASN A 103 7.21 1.58 -7.27
N PRO A 104 8.30 1.43 -6.48
CA PRO A 104 9.68 1.42 -7.01
C PRO A 104 9.92 0.36 -8.10
N TRP A 105 9.21 -0.77 -8.03
CA TRP A 105 9.31 -1.84 -9.04
C TRP A 105 8.21 -1.78 -10.10
N GLY A 106 7.47 -0.66 -10.17
CA GLY A 106 6.33 -0.48 -11.05
C GLY A 106 5.05 -1.06 -10.46
N GLY A 107 3.92 -0.59 -10.98
CA GLY A 107 2.59 -0.90 -10.47
C GLY A 107 1.70 -1.66 -11.45
N ALA A 108 0.41 -1.70 -11.16
CA ALA A 108 -0.59 -2.50 -11.84
C ALA A 108 -0.80 -2.13 -13.32
N ILE A 109 -0.47 -0.90 -13.74
CA ILE A 109 -0.54 -0.52 -15.16
C ILE A 109 0.48 -1.33 -15.96
N ALA A 110 1.67 -1.57 -15.40
CA ALA A 110 2.73 -2.33 -16.05
C ALA A 110 2.54 -3.85 -15.92
N VAL A 111 2.17 -4.35 -14.72
CA VAL A 111 2.17 -5.78 -14.41
C VAL A 111 0.80 -6.43 -14.34
N GLY A 112 -0.27 -5.63 -14.40
CA GLY A 112 -1.65 -6.10 -14.32
C GLY A 112 -2.27 -6.02 -12.93
N HIS A 113 -3.59 -6.16 -12.89
CA HIS A 113 -4.41 -6.07 -11.68
C HIS A 113 -5.34 -7.28 -11.54
N PRO A 114 -4.84 -8.41 -10.99
CA PRO A 114 -5.65 -9.59 -10.73
C PRO A 114 -6.49 -9.41 -9.45
N LEU A 115 -7.30 -8.39 -9.41
CA LEU A 115 -8.25 -7.92 -8.39
C LEU A 115 -7.97 -8.45 -6.96
N ALA A 116 -8.50 -9.62 -6.63
CA ALA A 116 -8.42 -10.18 -5.27
C ALA A 116 -7.00 -10.50 -4.79
N SER A 117 -6.05 -10.73 -5.70
CA SER A 117 -4.66 -11.01 -5.32
C SER A 117 -3.78 -9.77 -5.21
N SER A 118 -4.22 -8.62 -5.75
CA SER A 118 -3.40 -7.41 -5.81
C SER A 118 -2.99 -6.87 -4.45
N GLY A 119 -3.85 -6.89 -3.45
CA GLY A 119 -3.50 -6.42 -2.11
C GLY A 119 -2.34 -7.19 -1.50
N VAL A 120 -2.38 -8.54 -1.58
CA VAL A 120 -1.26 -9.38 -1.08
C VAL A 120 -0.02 -9.23 -1.96
N ARG A 121 -0.17 -9.02 -3.28
CA ARG A 121 0.96 -8.72 -4.16
C ARG A 121 1.71 -7.46 -3.72
N LEU A 122 0.99 -6.35 -3.50
CA LEU A 122 1.58 -5.09 -3.04
C LEU A 122 2.29 -5.26 -1.68
N MET A 123 1.65 -5.97 -0.74
CA MET A 123 2.28 -6.29 0.55
C MET A 123 3.54 -7.15 0.37
N THR A 124 3.55 -8.10 -0.57
CA THR A 124 4.73 -8.93 -0.86
C THR A 124 5.86 -8.09 -1.44
N GLN A 125 5.55 -7.16 -2.36
CA GLN A 125 6.55 -6.22 -2.89
C GLN A 125 7.13 -5.36 -1.77
N LEU A 126 6.28 -4.76 -0.93
CA LEU A 126 6.73 -3.96 0.21
C LEU A 126 7.65 -4.76 1.16
N ALA A 127 7.32 -6.03 1.42
CA ALA A 127 8.16 -6.90 2.27
C ALA A 127 9.57 -7.08 1.68
N HIS A 128 9.69 -7.23 0.37
CA HIS A 128 10.99 -7.33 -0.30
C HIS A 128 11.73 -5.98 -0.30
N HIS A 129 11.02 -4.89 -0.52
CA HIS A 129 11.62 -3.55 -0.41
C HIS A 129 12.18 -3.28 0.98
N PHE A 130 11.52 -3.73 2.03
CA PHE A 130 12.02 -3.60 3.39
C PHE A 130 13.34 -4.34 3.63
N GLU A 131 13.52 -5.52 3.05
CA GLU A 131 14.80 -6.25 3.13
C GLU A 131 15.93 -5.50 2.43
N GLU A 132 15.65 -4.87 1.29
CA GLU A 132 16.63 -4.11 0.51
C GLU A 132 16.89 -2.71 1.12
N ASN A 133 15.95 -2.19 1.92
CA ASN A 133 15.97 -0.83 2.46
C ASN A 133 15.80 -0.83 3.99
N PRO A 134 16.78 -1.35 4.76
CA PRO A 134 16.67 -1.42 6.22
C PRO A 134 16.60 -0.04 6.91
N GLN A 135 16.92 1.05 6.20
CA GLN A 135 16.78 2.42 6.68
C GLN A 135 15.34 2.95 6.64
N VAL A 136 14.44 2.29 5.91
CA VAL A 136 13.03 2.64 5.85
C VAL A 136 12.28 1.95 6.99
N ARG A 137 11.63 2.73 7.85
CA ARG A 137 10.87 2.19 8.98
C ARG A 137 9.45 1.81 8.60
N TYR A 138 8.72 2.71 7.93
CA TYR A 138 7.31 2.49 7.60
C TYR A 138 7.06 2.45 6.11
N GLY A 139 6.16 1.57 5.72
CA GLY A 139 5.63 1.47 4.36
C GLY A 139 4.11 1.44 4.37
N LEU A 140 3.53 2.00 3.31
CA LEU A 140 2.09 2.14 3.14
C LEU A 140 1.64 1.38 1.90
N VAL A 141 0.63 0.55 2.04
CA VAL A 141 -0.08 -0.09 0.93
C VAL A 141 -1.48 0.49 0.85
N ALA A 142 -1.88 1.03 -0.30
CA ALA A 142 -3.24 1.52 -0.47
C ALA A 142 -3.83 1.15 -1.83
N MET A 143 -5.16 0.99 -1.84
CA MET A 143 -5.91 0.67 -3.05
C MET A 143 -7.34 1.19 -2.99
N CYS A 144 -7.87 1.56 -4.15
CA CYS A 144 -9.30 1.76 -4.32
C CYS A 144 -10.00 0.40 -4.38
N ILE A 145 -11.23 0.39 -3.93
CA ILE A 145 -12.07 -0.81 -3.92
C ILE A 145 -13.39 -0.45 -4.62
N GLY A 146 -13.88 -1.32 -5.47
CA GLY A 146 -15.08 -1.09 -6.25
C GLY A 146 -16.30 -0.68 -5.42
N ILE A 147 -17.22 0.04 -6.04
CA ILE A 147 -18.48 0.54 -5.46
C ILE A 147 -18.24 1.65 -4.39
N GLY A 148 -17.13 2.38 -4.47
CA GLY A 148 -16.90 3.55 -3.62
C GLY A 148 -16.28 3.21 -2.27
N MET A 149 -15.17 2.48 -2.26
CA MET A 149 -14.38 2.20 -1.05
C MET A 149 -12.88 2.41 -1.30
N GLY A 150 -12.15 2.63 -0.23
CA GLY A 150 -10.69 2.61 -0.22
C GLY A 150 -10.16 1.84 0.98
N GLY A 151 -9.01 1.19 0.80
CA GLY A 151 -8.27 0.51 1.85
C GLY A 151 -6.84 1.01 1.95
N CYS A 152 -6.32 1.08 3.16
CA CYS A 152 -4.92 1.40 3.46
C CYS A 152 -4.44 0.53 4.61
N VAL A 153 -3.19 0.06 4.49
CA VAL A 153 -2.50 -0.71 5.53
C VAL A 153 -1.10 -0.15 5.70
N ILE A 154 -0.70 0.10 6.94
CA ILE A 154 0.65 0.58 7.29
C ILE A 154 1.41 -0.56 7.96
N TRP A 155 2.64 -0.77 7.49
CA TRP A 155 3.54 -1.82 7.94
C TRP A 155 4.83 -1.23 8.50
N GLU A 156 5.38 -1.84 9.54
CA GLU A 156 6.70 -1.53 10.06
C GLU A 156 7.71 -2.58 9.58
N ASN A 157 8.89 -2.10 9.22
CA ASN A 157 10.01 -2.90 8.75
C ASN A 157 10.76 -3.55 9.92
N PRO A 158 10.80 -4.88 10.04
CA PRO A 158 11.52 -5.55 11.11
C PRO A 158 13.05 -5.42 11.01
N HIS A 159 13.57 -4.96 9.88
CA HIS A 159 15.01 -4.74 9.67
C HIS A 159 15.46 -3.34 10.08
N HIS A 160 14.52 -2.42 10.42
CA HIS A 160 14.86 -1.08 10.86
C HIS A 160 15.42 -1.07 12.28
N ALA A 161 16.39 -0.16 12.55
CA ALA A 161 17.06 -0.06 13.85
C ALA A 161 16.12 0.32 15.02
N ASP A 162 14.99 0.96 14.72
CA ASP A 162 13.97 1.38 15.69
C ASP A 162 12.72 0.48 15.65
N TYR A 163 12.82 -0.71 15.05
CA TYR A 163 11.71 -1.66 15.01
C TYR A 163 11.18 -1.99 16.42
N GLY A 164 9.87 -1.90 16.58
CA GLY A 164 9.18 -2.19 17.85
C GLY A 164 9.38 -1.15 18.96
N LYS A 165 10.02 0.00 18.68
CA LYS A 165 10.09 1.11 19.63
C LYS A 165 8.87 2.01 19.48
N GLU A 166 8.34 2.51 20.60
CA GLU A 166 7.29 3.54 20.60
C GLU A 166 7.79 4.82 19.88
N ASN A 167 6.88 5.48 19.17
CA ASN A 167 7.13 6.75 18.47
C ASN A 167 7.05 7.93 19.43
#